data_fd0309c012d994f159d445286e035992
#
_entry.id   fd0309c012d994f159d445286e035992
#
_cell.length_a   1.000
_cell.length_b   1.000
_cell.length_c   1.000
_cell.angle_alpha   90.00
_cell.angle_beta   90.00
_cell.angle_gamma   90.00
#
_symmetry.space_group_name_H-M   'P 1'
#
loop_
_entity.id
_entity.type
_entity.pdbx_description
1 polymer ?
#
loop_
_entity_poly.entity_id
_entity_poly.type
_entity_poly.pdbx_seq_one_letter_code
_entity_poly.pdbx_strand_id
1 'polypeptide(L)'
;MRKNKIPPRKKWFKVTAWLTFTVFATFFSYFVEQNASLMKASIIPTVTHEPFDGTALPIQKAPDWSSLTTEEYNLSYSSIPSSKMGSLPSYNPSDFETSFSSLKWGDPSTKDLRNAKITYSVPYMGNYSLDSVEYSGSHLAVDIKIPKGTPVFAIGNGIVKKASRQSTGFGNHIVIEHNNFPSIDNKDNFTTYYSSYSHLDSVLVEEGQVVRKGEQIGLSGETGTATTPHLHFQIDNDNASWHPYWP
;
A
#
# COMPACT_ATOMS: atom_id res chain seq x y z
N MET A 1 60.55 39.08 -55.87
CA MET A 1 59.56 37.96 -55.76
C MET A 1 58.95 37.89 -54.37
N ARG A 2 57.71 38.42 -54.21
CA ARG A 2 56.95 38.35 -52.91
C ARG A 2 56.13 37.11 -52.93
N LYS A 3 56.36 36.19 -51.94
CA LYS A 3 55.50 34.98 -51.70
C LYS A 3 54.28 35.37 -50.86
N ASN A 4 53.12 35.33 -51.46
CA ASN A 4 51.84 35.43 -50.73
C ASN A 4 51.63 34.21 -49.87
N LYS A 5 51.58 34.37 -48.53
CA LYS A 5 51.12 33.33 -47.60
C LYS A 5 49.62 33.36 -47.45
N ILE A 6 48.93 32.32 -47.86
CA ILE A 6 47.51 32.12 -47.64
C ILE A 6 47.29 31.68 -46.16
N PRO A 7 46.37 32.33 -45.41
CA PRO A 7 46.14 31.96 -44.03
C PRO A 7 45.34 30.67 -43.93
N PRO A 8 45.46 29.89 -42.84
CA PRO A 8 44.84 28.59 -42.75
C PRO A 8 43.34 28.71 -42.43
N ARG A 9 42.51 28.32 -43.40
CA ARG A 9 41.04 28.32 -43.32
C ARG A 9 40.45 27.24 -42.36
N LYS A 10 41.29 26.41 -41.70
CA LYS A 10 40.80 25.25 -40.96
C LYS A 10 40.40 25.46 -39.51
N LYS A 11 40.70 26.60 -38.89
CA LYS A 11 40.34 26.85 -37.48
C LYS A 11 38.89 27.35 -37.25
N TRP A 12 38.33 28.07 -38.21
CA TRP A 12 36.99 28.64 -38.06
C TRP A 12 35.87 27.62 -38.22
N PHE A 13 36.05 26.60 -39.03
CA PHE A 13 35.06 25.54 -39.25
C PHE A 13 34.82 24.65 -38.00
N LYS A 14 35.83 24.47 -37.14
CA LYS A 14 35.69 23.71 -35.90
C LYS A 14 34.96 24.48 -34.81
N VAL A 15 35.16 25.78 -34.70
CA VAL A 15 34.52 26.63 -33.68
C VAL A 15 33.04 26.82 -33.99
N THR A 16 32.67 27.04 -35.27
CA THR A 16 31.25 27.16 -35.67
C THR A 16 30.50 25.85 -35.50
N ALA A 17 31.09 24.69 -35.79
CA ALA A 17 30.48 23.40 -35.57
C ALA A 17 30.24 23.09 -34.09
N TRP A 18 31.14 23.46 -33.19
CA TRP A 18 30.97 23.31 -31.75
C TRP A 18 29.91 24.26 -31.19
N LEU A 19 29.84 25.50 -31.63
CA LEU A 19 28.83 26.46 -31.21
C LEU A 19 27.43 26.07 -31.67
N THR A 20 27.27 25.53 -32.87
CA THR A 20 25.97 25.05 -33.37
C THR A 20 25.52 23.80 -32.63
N PHE A 21 26.43 22.86 -32.28
CA PHE A 21 26.11 21.67 -31.52
C PHE A 21 25.70 21.97 -30.08
N THR A 22 26.42 22.91 -29.40
CA THR A 22 26.05 23.33 -28.04
C THR A 22 24.71 24.05 -28.00
N VAL A 23 24.43 24.96 -28.95
CA VAL A 23 23.14 25.63 -29.05
C VAL A 23 22.00 24.63 -29.32
N PHE A 24 22.25 23.64 -30.20
CA PHE A 24 21.22 22.61 -30.48
C PHE A 24 20.99 21.72 -29.26
N ALA A 25 22.05 21.33 -28.54
CA ALA A 25 21.92 20.51 -27.34
C ALA A 25 21.17 21.24 -26.21
N THR A 26 21.44 22.54 -26.00
CA THR A 26 20.71 23.33 -25.00
C THR A 26 19.27 23.59 -25.40
N PHE A 27 18.98 23.84 -26.68
CA PHE A 27 17.60 23.95 -27.19
C PHE A 27 16.83 22.62 -27.09
N PHE A 28 17.47 21.50 -27.37
CA PHE A 28 16.86 20.18 -27.24
C PHE A 28 16.58 19.83 -25.77
N SER A 29 17.52 20.12 -24.86
CA SER A 29 17.29 19.90 -23.42
C SER A 29 16.16 20.79 -22.91
N TYR A 30 16.12 22.06 -23.26
CA TYR A 30 15.03 22.97 -22.91
C TYR A 30 13.68 22.52 -23.47
N PHE A 31 13.66 22.07 -24.73
CA PHE A 31 12.45 21.53 -25.37
C PHE A 31 11.96 20.25 -24.67
N VAL A 32 12.87 19.35 -24.28
CA VAL A 32 12.52 18.13 -23.53
C VAL A 32 12.00 18.49 -22.14
N GLU A 33 12.61 19.44 -21.42
CA GLU A 33 12.10 19.89 -20.12
C GLU A 33 10.73 20.56 -20.22
N GLN A 34 10.52 21.46 -21.18
CA GLN A 34 9.23 22.13 -21.38
C GLN A 34 8.11 21.15 -21.82
N ASN A 35 8.44 20.08 -22.51
CA ASN A 35 7.48 19.11 -22.97
C ASN A 35 7.42 17.84 -22.09
N ALA A 36 8.27 17.71 -21.07
CA ALA A 36 8.27 16.56 -20.17
C ALA A 36 6.95 16.44 -19.40
N SER A 37 6.33 17.55 -19.02
CA SER A 37 4.99 17.56 -18.40
C SER A 37 3.88 17.19 -19.40
N LEU A 38 3.99 17.64 -20.66
CA LEU A 38 3.06 17.26 -21.73
C LEU A 38 3.26 15.80 -22.16
N MET A 39 4.50 15.32 -22.20
CA MET A 39 4.78 13.90 -22.44
C MET A 39 4.32 13.01 -21.30
N LYS A 40 4.49 13.42 -20.04
CA LYS A 40 3.91 12.73 -18.89
C LYS A 40 2.39 12.76 -18.93
N ALA A 41 1.77 13.87 -19.32
CA ALA A 41 0.32 13.97 -19.50
C ALA A 41 -0.21 13.14 -20.68
N SER A 42 0.60 12.91 -21.73
CA SER A 42 0.21 12.07 -22.88
C SER A 42 0.35 10.58 -22.63
N ILE A 43 1.03 10.18 -21.55
CA ILE A 43 1.24 8.78 -21.13
C ILE A 43 0.40 8.46 -19.87
N ILE A 44 -0.44 9.39 -19.40
CA ILE A 44 -1.49 8.97 -18.46
C ILE A 44 -2.39 8.05 -19.30
N PRO A 45 -2.36 6.73 -19.13
CA PRO A 45 -3.35 5.89 -19.75
C PRO A 45 -4.69 6.50 -19.34
N THR A 46 -5.55 6.75 -20.29
CA THR A 46 -6.96 7.00 -19.97
C THR A 46 -7.31 5.86 -19.04
N VAL A 47 -7.60 6.18 -17.76
CA VAL A 47 -7.90 5.16 -16.78
C VAL A 47 -9.18 4.51 -17.27
N THR A 48 -9.02 3.51 -18.12
CA THR A 48 -10.12 2.64 -18.48
C THR A 48 -10.38 1.87 -17.22
N HIS A 49 -11.53 2.13 -16.61
CA HIS A 49 -12.01 1.34 -15.49
C HIS A 49 -11.99 -0.11 -15.92
N GLU A 50 -11.00 -0.85 -15.44
CA GLU A 50 -10.91 -2.28 -15.71
C GLU A 50 -12.18 -2.92 -15.16
N PRO A 51 -12.79 -3.85 -15.88
CA PRO A 51 -13.95 -4.56 -15.39
C PRO A 51 -13.60 -5.30 -14.11
N PHE A 52 -14.59 -5.48 -13.25
CA PHE A 52 -14.43 -6.29 -12.06
C PHE A 52 -14.14 -7.75 -12.47
N ASP A 53 -13.00 -8.25 -12.04
CA ASP A 53 -12.51 -9.62 -12.33
C ASP A 53 -12.40 -10.48 -11.07
N GLY A 54 -13.11 -10.08 -10.00
CA GLY A 54 -13.06 -10.72 -8.69
C GLY A 54 -12.09 -10.03 -7.73
N THR A 55 -11.91 -10.64 -6.57
CA THR A 55 -11.03 -10.15 -5.51
C THR A 55 -9.89 -11.12 -5.22
N ALA A 56 -8.80 -10.62 -4.66
CA ALA A 56 -7.72 -11.39 -4.08
C ALA A 56 -7.65 -11.13 -2.57
N LEU A 57 -6.97 -12.01 -1.84
CA LEU A 57 -6.68 -11.74 -0.43
C LEU A 57 -5.56 -10.68 -0.30
N PRO A 58 -5.65 -9.78 0.69
CA PRO A 58 -4.62 -8.78 0.93
C PRO A 58 -3.30 -9.39 1.42
N ILE A 59 -3.37 -10.60 1.97
CA ILE A 59 -2.24 -11.40 2.45
C ILE A 59 -2.38 -12.81 1.88
N GLN A 60 -1.31 -13.34 1.31
CA GLN A 60 -1.31 -14.69 0.73
C GLN A 60 -0.90 -15.75 1.74
N LYS A 61 0.07 -15.42 2.61
CA LYS A 61 0.60 -16.35 3.60
C LYS A 61 0.67 -15.70 4.97
N ALA A 62 0.28 -16.46 5.98
CA ALA A 62 0.40 -16.09 7.38
C ALA A 62 1.10 -17.22 8.15
N PRO A 63 1.72 -16.93 9.30
CA PRO A 63 2.23 -18.00 10.17
C PRO A 63 1.12 -18.87 10.71
N ASP A 64 1.40 -20.14 10.87
CA ASP A 64 0.67 -20.97 11.80
C ASP A 64 1.15 -20.63 13.23
N TRP A 65 0.45 -19.68 13.84
CA TRP A 65 0.78 -19.16 15.17
C TRP A 65 0.80 -20.27 16.23
N SER A 66 0.11 -21.40 16.02
CA SER A 66 0.11 -22.52 16.94
C SER A 66 1.42 -23.29 16.92
N SER A 67 2.15 -23.25 15.82
CA SER A 67 3.43 -23.92 15.61
C SER A 67 4.64 -23.11 16.01
N LEU A 68 4.47 -21.79 16.29
CA LEU A 68 5.56 -20.91 16.69
C LEU A 68 5.84 -21.01 18.18
N THR A 69 7.12 -20.86 18.53
CA THR A 69 7.55 -20.65 19.92
C THR A 69 7.40 -19.17 20.30
N THR A 70 7.47 -18.86 21.60
CA THR A 70 7.35 -17.48 22.10
C THR A 70 8.43 -16.58 21.50
N GLU A 71 9.63 -17.08 21.29
CA GLU A 71 10.74 -16.34 20.70
C GLU A 71 10.49 -16.04 19.21
N GLU A 72 9.80 -16.93 18.52
CA GLU A 72 9.50 -16.80 17.10
C GLU A 72 8.36 -15.79 16.80
N TYR A 73 7.54 -15.40 17.79
CA TYR A 73 6.47 -14.42 17.57
C TYR A 73 6.96 -13.03 17.16
N ASN A 74 8.23 -12.71 17.45
CA ASN A 74 8.83 -11.42 17.09
C ASN A 74 9.69 -11.48 15.81
N LEU A 75 9.75 -12.62 15.14
CA LEU A 75 10.51 -12.74 13.90
C LEU A 75 9.85 -11.94 12.78
N SER A 76 10.68 -11.37 11.89
CA SER A 76 10.20 -10.81 10.65
C SER A 76 9.71 -11.92 9.71
N TYR A 77 8.89 -11.56 8.73
CA TYR A 77 8.34 -12.50 7.74
C TYR A 77 9.42 -13.39 7.09
N SER A 78 10.52 -12.79 6.69
CA SER A 78 11.64 -13.49 6.02
C SER A 78 12.41 -14.45 6.96
N SER A 79 12.23 -14.31 8.27
CA SER A 79 12.94 -15.10 9.29
C SER A 79 12.13 -16.29 9.82
N ILE A 80 10.82 -16.33 9.53
CA ILE A 80 9.98 -17.47 9.91
C ILE A 80 10.25 -18.63 8.95
N PRO A 81 10.50 -19.84 9.48
CA PRO A 81 10.67 -21.03 8.64
C PRO A 81 9.46 -21.26 7.73
N SER A 82 9.69 -21.55 6.45
CA SER A 82 8.62 -21.77 5.48
C SER A 82 7.67 -22.92 5.86
N SER A 83 8.14 -23.91 6.61
CA SER A 83 7.33 -25.01 7.14
C SER A 83 6.29 -24.59 8.19
N LYS A 84 6.45 -23.38 8.75
CA LYS A 84 5.52 -22.77 9.73
C LYS A 84 4.64 -21.69 9.09
N MET A 85 4.68 -21.55 7.77
CA MET A 85 3.87 -20.63 6.99
C MET A 85 2.78 -21.38 6.24
N GLY A 86 1.55 -20.91 6.33
CA GLY A 86 0.41 -21.45 5.59
C GLY A 86 -0.32 -20.38 4.79
N SER A 87 -1.39 -20.78 4.10
CA SER A 87 -2.33 -19.82 3.52
C SER A 87 -3.01 -19.02 4.62
N LEU A 88 -3.41 -17.79 4.31
CA LEU A 88 -4.22 -17.01 5.23
C LEU A 88 -5.52 -17.80 5.54
N PRO A 89 -5.83 -18.09 6.81
CA PRO A 89 -7.06 -18.77 7.16
C PRO A 89 -8.29 -17.93 6.81
N SER A 90 -9.43 -18.57 6.59
CA SER A 90 -10.68 -17.86 6.36
C SER A 90 -11.08 -17.07 7.59
N TYR A 91 -11.55 -15.83 7.36
CA TYR A 91 -12.14 -15.02 8.42
C TYR A 91 -13.51 -15.59 8.80
N ASN A 92 -13.70 -15.91 10.07
CA ASN A 92 -14.97 -16.38 10.61
C ASN A 92 -15.33 -15.58 11.86
N PRO A 93 -16.32 -14.67 11.80
CA PRO A 93 -16.72 -13.87 12.95
C PRO A 93 -17.08 -14.69 14.19
N SER A 94 -17.63 -15.91 14.02
CA SER A 94 -18.04 -16.76 15.13
C SER A 94 -16.86 -17.25 15.98
N ASP A 95 -15.65 -17.29 15.43
CA ASP A 95 -14.45 -17.68 16.18
C ASP A 95 -14.10 -16.66 17.26
N PHE A 96 -14.60 -15.44 17.15
CA PHE A 96 -14.34 -14.35 18.09
C PHE A 96 -15.23 -14.40 19.33
N GLU A 97 -16.43 -14.94 19.23
CA GLU A 97 -17.34 -15.05 20.36
C GLU A 97 -16.80 -15.98 21.46
N THR A 98 -16.00 -16.96 21.07
CA THR A 98 -15.44 -17.96 21.99
C THR A 98 -14.02 -17.67 22.44
N SER A 99 -13.22 -16.97 21.62
CA SER A 99 -11.79 -16.77 21.85
C SER A 99 -11.45 -15.48 22.60
N PHE A 100 -12.35 -14.50 22.57
CA PHE A 100 -12.08 -13.15 23.08
C PHE A 100 -12.42 -12.93 24.56
N SER A 101 -13.17 -13.81 25.18
CA SER A 101 -13.48 -13.69 26.63
C SER A 101 -12.24 -13.72 27.53
N SER A 102 -11.11 -14.20 27.03
CA SER A 102 -9.84 -14.28 27.74
C SER A 102 -8.82 -13.19 27.34
N LEU A 103 -9.03 -12.48 26.23
CA LEU A 103 -8.16 -11.38 25.82
C LEU A 103 -8.57 -10.11 26.55
N LYS A 104 -7.74 -9.64 27.45
CA LYS A 104 -7.93 -8.35 28.12
C LYS A 104 -7.55 -7.24 27.15
N TRP A 105 -8.56 -6.70 26.51
CA TRP A 105 -8.44 -5.50 25.69
C TRP A 105 -8.15 -4.31 26.60
N GLY A 106 -7.17 -3.52 26.30
CA GLY A 106 -6.91 -2.29 27.04
C GLY A 106 -5.51 -2.09 27.57
N ASP A 107 -4.63 -3.06 27.42
CA ASP A 107 -3.21 -2.84 27.64
C ASP A 107 -2.43 -3.12 26.36
N PRO A 108 -2.02 -2.07 25.63
CA PRO A 108 -1.28 -2.21 24.38
C PRO A 108 0.12 -2.82 24.57
N SER A 109 0.65 -2.82 25.79
CA SER A 109 1.85 -3.58 26.12
C SER A 109 1.60 -5.09 26.15
N THR A 110 0.39 -5.53 25.80
CA THR A 110 -0.08 -6.87 26.02
C THR A 110 0.73 -7.87 25.21
N LYS A 111 1.65 -8.46 25.90
CA LYS A 111 2.24 -9.74 25.55
C LYS A 111 1.17 -10.75 25.12
N ASP A 112 -0.06 -10.57 25.58
CA ASP A 112 -1.19 -11.46 25.34
C ASP A 112 -1.67 -11.46 23.87
N LEU A 113 -1.82 -10.29 23.24
CA LEU A 113 -2.13 -10.21 21.80
C LEU A 113 -0.96 -10.69 20.94
N ARG A 114 0.25 -10.29 21.29
CA ARG A 114 1.46 -10.71 20.59
C ARG A 114 1.64 -12.23 20.66
N ASN A 115 1.37 -12.82 21.81
CA ASN A 115 1.51 -14.26 22.06
C ASN A 115 0.24 -15.07 21.75
N ALA A 116 -0.87 -14.42 21.41
CA ALA A 116 -2.09 -15.12 21.05
C ALA A 116 -1.88 -15.96 19.78
N LYS A 117 -2.33 -17.20 19.81
CA LYS A 117 -2.23 -18.16 18.69
C LYS A 117 -3.38 -17.97 17.68
N ILE A 118 -3.59 -16.72 17.28
CA ILE A 118 -4.67 -16.31 16.40
C ILE A 118 -4.16 -15.45 15.26
N THR A 119 -4.76 -15.57 14.08
CA THR A 119 -4.42 -14.75 12.92
C THR A 119 -5.19 -13.44 12.89
N TYR A 120 -6.48 -13.48 13.18
CA TYR A 120 -7.32 -12.28 13.23
C TYR A 120 -7.36 -11.77 14.67
N SER A 121 -6.70 -10.64 14.94
CA SER A 121 -6.54 -10.15 16.32
C SER A 121 -7.66 -9.21 16.75
N VAL A 122 -8.23 -8.43 15.84
CA VAL A 122 -9.42 -7.60 16.10
C VAL A 122 -10.42 -7.81 14.98
N PRO A 123 -11.66 -8.21 15.28
CA PRO A 123 -12.70 -8.41 14.27
C PRO A 123 -13.31 -7.08 13.81
N TYR A 124 -14.00 -7.13 12.68
CA TYR A 124 -14.88 -6.05 12.26
C TYR A 124 -15.94 -5.76 13.34
N MET A 125 -16.17 -4.49 13.65
CA MET A 125 -17.03 -4.02 14.74
C MET A 125 -16.59 -4.50 16.13
N GLY A 126 -15.34 -4.91 16.27
CA GLY A 126 -14.76 -5.31 17.55
C GLY A 126 -14.65 -4.15 18.53
N ASN A 127 -14.41 -4.51 19.79
CA ASN A 127 -14.09 -3.56 20.83
C ASN A 127 -12.62 -3.21 20.76
N TYR A 128 -12.36 -1.94 20.59
CA TYR A 128 -11.02 -1.40 20.64
C TYR A 128 -11.03 -0.30 21.71
N SER A 129 -10.34 -0.49 22.81
CA SER A 129 -10.25 0.51 23.87
C SER A 129 -8.83 1.02 23.97
N LEU A 130 -8.56 2.15 23.35
CA LEU A 130 -7.30 2.86 23.44
C LEU A 130 -7.57 4.20 24.14
N ASP A 131 -7.11 4.32 25.39
CA ASP A 131 -7.13 5.57 26.17
C ASP A 131 -8.49 6.31 26.20
N SER A 132 -9.59 5.60 26.26
CA SER A 132 -10.95 6.16 26.31
C SER A 132 -11.43 6.86 25.02
N VAL A 133 -10.70 6.74 23.93
CA VAL A 133 -11.04 7.37 22.64
C VAL A 133 -11.94 6.45 21.79
N GLU A 134 -11.92 5.16 22.07
CA GLU A 134 -12.59 4.14 21.30
C GLU A 134 -13.60 3.38 22.16
N TYR A 135 -14.65 2.91 21.53
CA TYR A 135 -15.79 2.26 22.18
C TYR A 135 -16.13 0.93 21.47
N SER A 136 -17.00 0.17 22.09
CA SER A 136 -17.50 -1.07 21.51
C SER A 136 -18.09 -0.85 20.13
N GLY A 137 -17.63 -1.63 19.16
CA GLY A 137 -18.07 -1.53 17.78
C GLY A 137 -17.40 -0.45 16.94
N SER A 138 -16.36 0.23 17.46
CA SER A 138 -15.67 1.29 16.72
C SER A 138 -14.67 0.80 15.68
N HIS A 139 -14.25 -0.48 15.74
CA HIS A 139 -13.24 -1.03 14.84
C HIS A 139 -13.85 -1.38 13.47
N LEU A 140 -13.79 -0.46 12.51
CA LEU A 140 -14.38 -0.62 11.16
C LEU A 140 -13.47 -1.40 10.20
N ALA A 141 -12.63 -2.27 10.71
CA ALA A 141 -11.65 -3.05 10.00
C ALA A 141 -11.54 -4.47 10.55
N VAL A 142 -10.69 -5.25 9.93
CA VAL A 142 -10.19 -6.51 10.48
C VAL A 142 -8.68 -6.38 10.66
N ASP A 143 -8.20 -6.61 11.87
CA ASP A 143 -6.76 -6.67 12.12
C ASP A 143 -6.25 -8.10 11.88
N ILE A 144 -5.37 -8.20 10.90
CA ILE A 144 -4.72 -9.46 10.52
C ILE A 144 -3.34 -9.48 11.15
N LYS A 145 -3.14 -10.27 12.19
CA LYS A 145 -1.85 -10.45 12.86
C LYS A 145 -0.88 -11.17 11.94
N ILE A 146 0.15 -10.48 11.54
CA ILE A 146 1.18 -10.98 10.63
C ILE A 146 2.53 -10.37 11.00
N PRO A 147 3.64 -11.05 10.71
CA PRO A 147 4.97 -10.53 10.97
C PRO A 147 5.26 -9.25 10.20
N LYS A 148 6.08 -8.39 10.77
CA LYS A 148 6.66 -7.26 10.04
C LYS A 148 7.33 -7.73 8.75
N GLY A 149 7.09 -7.03 7.65
CA GLY A 149 7.66 -7.34 6.33
C GLY A 149 6.86 -8.36 5.52
N THR A 150 5.65 -8.76 5.98
CA THR A 150 4.77 -9.61 5.17
C THR A 150 4.30 -8.85 3.93
N PRO A 151 4.40 -9.43 2.71
CA PRO A 151 3.89 -8.80 1.50
C PRO A 151 2.39 -8.54 1.57
N VAL A 152 1.99 -7.31 1.22
CA VAL A 152 0.59 -6.85 1.17
C VAL A 152 0.21 -6.60 -0.28
N PHE A 153 -0.98 -7.10 -0.67
CA PHE A 153 -1.43 -7.11 -2.05
C PHE A 153 -2.75 -6.36 -2.23
N ALA A 154 -2.93 -5.71 -3.38
CA ALA A 154 -4.19 -5.10 -3.77
C ALA A 154 -5.29 -6.17 -3.94
N ILE A 155 -6.44 -5.96 -3.29
CA ILE A 155 -7.56 -6.92 -3.37
C ILE A 155 -8.27 -6.92 -4.71
N GLY A 156 -8.15 -5.87 -5.49
CA GLY A 156 -8.79 -5.69 -6.79
C GLY A 156 -8.02 -4.71 -7.66
N ASN A 157 -8.42 -4.63 -8.92
CA ASN A 157 -7.96 -3.56 -9.81
C ASN A 157 -8.43 -2.21 -9.28
N GLY A 158 -7.59 -1.17 -9.34
CA GLY A 158 -7.96 0.13 -8.83
C GLY A 158 -6.90 1.21 -9.03
N ILE A 159 -7.16 2.36 -8.42
CA ILE A 159 -6.27 3.53 -8.45
C ILE A 159 -5.90 3.88 -7.02
N VAL A 160 -4.63 4.04 -6.77
CA VAL A 160 -4.14 4.50 -5.46
C VAL A 160 -4.60 5.94 -5.23
N LYS A 161 -5.49 6.14 -4.28
CA LYS A 161 -6.00 7.47 -3.88
C LYS A 161 -5.16 8.11 -2.81
N LYS A 162 -4.45 7.29 -2.03
CA LYS A 162 -3.60 7.75 -0.96
C LYS A 162 -2.43 6.79 -0.75
N ALA A 163 -1.25 7.33 -0.64
CA ALA A 163 -0.01 6.62 -0.30
C ALA A 163 0.71 7.42 0.79
N SER A 164 0.21 7.31 2.02
CA SER A 164 0.62 8.14 3.15
C SER A 164 1.74 7.50 3.97
N ARG A 165 2.63 8.35 4.46
CA ARG A 165 3.69 7.98 5.40
C ARG A 165 3.58 8.88 6.62
N GLN A 166 3.08 8.33 7.72
CA GLN A 166 2.87 9.07 8.97
C GLN A 166 3.17 8.20 10.19
N SER A 167 3.47 8.85 11.31
CA SER A 167 3.86 8.18 12.55
C SER A 167 2.74 8.00 13.57
N THR A 168 1.52 8.45 13.27
CA THR A 168 0.36 8.41 14.18
C THR A 168 -0.85 7.81 13.49
N GLY A 169 -1.90 7.49 14.23
CA GLY A 169 -3.15 6.95 13.70
C GLY A 169 -2.91 5.70 12.85
N PHE A 170 -3.36 5.70 11.62
CA PHE A 170 -3.21 4.60 10.66
C PHE A 170 -1.75 4.29 10.26
N GLY A 171 -0.78 5.10 10.69
CA GLY A 171 0.62 4.93 10.29
C GLY A 171 0.83 5.09 8.79
N ASN A 172 1.83 4.41 8.25
CA ASN A 172 1.97 4.31 6.81
C ASN A 172 0.81 3.50 6.25
N HIS A 173 0.07 4.08 5.30
CA HIS A 173 -1.12 3.42 4.78
C HIS A 173 -1.38 3.75 3.31
N ILE A 174 -2.08 2.84 2.66
CA ILE A 174 -2.50 2.94 1.27
C ILE A 174 -4.02 2.88 1.22
N VAL A 175 -4.63 3.71 0.38
CA VAL A 175 -6.05 3.62 0.02
C VAL A 175 -6.15 3.43 -1.48
N ILE A 176 -6.89 2.41 -1.90
CA ILE A 176 -7.15 2.11 -3.31
C ILE A 176 -8.63 2.28 -3.59
N GLU A 177 -8.95 3.09 -4.59
CA GLU A 177 -10.29 3.24 -5.14
C GLU A 177 -10.54 2.14 -6.17
N HIS A 178 -11.59 1.39 -5.97
CA HIS A 178 -12.05 0.33 -6.85
C HIS A 178 -13.39 0.72 -7.47
N ASN A 179 -13.36 1.14 -8.70
CA ASN A 179 -14.57 1.37 -9.49
C ASN A 179 -15.08 0.05 -10.06
N ASN A 180 -16.38 -0.03 -10.34
CA ASN A 180 -17.01 -1.20 -10.94
C ASN A 180 -17.03 -2.48 -10.09
N PHE A 181 -17.03 -2.36 -8.76
CA PHE A 181 -17.34 -3.48 -7.90
C PHE A 181 -18.85 -3.74 -7.89
N PRO A 182 -19.28 -5.01 -7.87
CA PRO A 182 -20.69 -5.33 -7.69
C PRO A 182 -21.20 -4.75 -6.37
N SER A 183 -22.35 -4.08 -6.39
CA SER A 183 -22.98 -3.58 -5.17
C SER A 183 -23.43 -4.73 -4.29
N ILE A 184 -23.30 -4.57 -2.98
CA ILE A 184 -23.79 -5.54 -1.99
C ILE A 184 -25.34 -5.61 -2.04
N ASP A 185 -25.99 -4.47 -2.26
CA ASP A 185 -27.45 -4.35 -2.25
C ASP A 185 -28.09 -4.88 -3.54
N ASN A 186 -27.41 -4.72 -4.66
CA ASN A 186 -27.89 -5.21 -5.96
C ASN A 186 -26.70 -5.57 -6.85
N LYS A 187 -26.51 -6.86 -7.09
CA LYS A 187 -25.39 -7.40 -7.89
C LYS A 187 -25.36 -6.97 -9.35
N ASP A 188 -26.48 -6.48 -9.87
CA ASP A 188 -26.57 -5.94 -11.23
C ASP A 188 -26.08 -4.50 -11.31
N ASN A 189 -25.88 -3.84 -10.17
CA ASN A 189 -25.35 -2.51 -10.08
C ASN A 189 -23.88 -2.54 -9.67
N PHE A 190 -23.14 -1.57 -10.16
CA PHE A 190 -21.74 -1.35 -9.76
C PHE A 190 -21.64 -0.14 -8.84
N THR A 191 -20.68 -0.19 -7.93
CA THR A 191 -20.38 0.88 -6.99
C THR A 191 -18.88 1.02 -6.81
N THR A 192 -18.47 2.08 -6.15
CA THR A 192 -17.08 2.32 -5.77
C THR A 192 -16.86 1.88 -4.33
N TYR A 193 -15.81 1.11 -4.12
CA TYR A 193 -15.28 0.80 -2.78
C TYR A 193 -13.85 1.30 -2.66
N TYR A 194 -13.45 1.54 -1.43
CA TYR A 194 -12.10 1.94 -1.06
C TYR A 194 -11.52 0.89 -0.13
N SER A 195 -10.44 0.22 -0.55
CA SER A 195 -9.70 -0.66 0.34
C SER A 195 -8.53 0.08 0.97
N SER A 196 -8.38 -0.07 2.28
CA SER A 196 -7.34 0.58 3.07
C SER A 196 -6.45 -0.45 3.74
N TYR A 197 -5.16 -0.21 3.68
CA TYR A 197 -4.09 -1.08 4.18
C TYR A 197 -3.20 -0.24 5.09
N SER A 198 -3.31 -0.44 6.40
CA SER A 198 -2.67 0.44 7.39
C SER A 198 -1.57 -0.24 8.18
N HIS A 199 -0.83 0.55 8.97
CA HIS A 199 0.31 0.15 9.81
C HIS A 199 1.48 -0.46 9.03
N LEU A 200 1.64 -0.07 7.76
CA LEU A 200 2.68 -0.62 6.88
C LEU A 200 4.09 -0.21 7.32
N ASP A 201 5.05 -1.11 7.14
CA ASP A 201 6.47 -0.79 7.22
C ASP A 201 6.92 -0.04 5.97
N SER A 202 6.47 -0.50 4.81
CA SER A 202 6.83 0.08 3.52
C SER A 202 5.62 0.22 2.59
N VAL A 203 5.53 1.38 1.95
CA VAL A 203 4.58 1.72 0.88
C VAL A 203 5.34 1.66 -0.43
N LEU A 204 4.93 0.76 -1.34
CA LEU A 204 5.61 0.47 -2.61
C LEU A 204 4.93 1.09 -3.83
N VAL A 205 3.85 1.82 -3.63
CA VAL A 205 3.06 2.48 -4.67
C VAL A 205 2.96 3.98 -4.41
N GLU A 206 2.56 4.73 -5.43
CA GLU A 206 2.38 6.17 -5.35
C GLU A 206 0.92 6.56 -5.62
N GLU A 207 0.51 7.72 -5.12
CA GLU A 207 -0.81 8.29 -5.39
C GLU A 207 -1.00 8.52 -6.89
N GLY A 208 -2.17 8.12 -7.41
CA GLY A 208 -2.51 8.13 -8.83
C GLY A 208 -2.05 6.89 -9.60
N GLN A 209 -1.26 6.00 -9.00
CA GLN A 209 -0.84 4.75 -9.65
C GLN A 209 -2.03 3.82 -9.87
N VAL A 210 -2.13 3.23 -11.07
CA VAL A 210 -3.04 2.13 -11.35
C VAL A 210 -2.41 0.83 -10.85
N VAL A 211 -3.14 0.06 -10.09
CA VAL A 211 -2.72 -1.23 -9.56
C VAL A 211 -3.64 -2.35 -10.00
N ARG A 212 -3.10 -3.54 -10.14
CA ARG A 212 -3.83 -4.75 -10.51
C ARG A 212 -4.16 -5.59 -9.29
N LYS A 213 -5.24 -6.33 -9.38
CA LYS A 213 -5.58 -7.37 -8.41
C LYS A 213 -4.40 -8.31 -8.16
N GLY A 214 -4.01 -8.49 -6.91
CA GLY A 214 -2.87 -9.32 -6.51
C GLY A 214 -1.50 -8.67 -6.76
N GLU A 215 -1.44 -7.41 -7.14
CA GLU A 215 -0.18 -6.64 -7.20
C GLU A 215 0.31 -6.34 -5.78
N GLN A 216 1.60 -6.53 -5.54
CA GLN A 216 2.18 -6.18 -4.25
C GLN A 216 2.29 -4.66 -4.11
N ILE A 217 1.65 -4.11 -3.09
CA ILE A 217 1.54 -2.67 -2.84
C ILE A 217 2.33 -2.19 -1.63
N GLY A 218 2.71 -3.08 -0.72
CA GLY A 218 3.41 -2.73 0.50
C GLY A 218 3.97 -3.92 1.25
N LEU A 219 4.54 -3.62 2.41
CA LEU A 219 4.96 -4.59 3.41
C LEU A 219 4.30 -4.23 4.75
N SER A 220 3.78 -5.22 5.46
CA SER A 220 3.19 -5.02 6.79
C SER A 220 4.19 -4.52 7.80
N GLY A 221 3.71 -3.82 8.82
CA GLY A 221 4.55 -3.25 9.86
C GLY A 221 3.83 -3.05 11.18
N GLU A 222 4.27 -2.02 11.89
CA GLU A 222 3.78 -1.62 13.22
C GLU A 222 3.89 -0.08 13.33
N THR A 223 3.60 0.65 12.23
CA THR A 223 3.66 2.11 12.23
C THR A 223 2.34 2.72 12.70
N GLY A 224 2.39 3.98 13.17
CA GLY A 224 1.21 4.65 13.71
C GLY A 224 0.83 4.17 15.11
N THR A 225 -0.46 4.08 15.37
CA THR A 225 -1.01 3.64 16.67
C THR A 225 -1.19 2.11 16.65
N ALA A 226 -0.12 1.38 16.35
CA ALA A 226 -0.10 -0.08 16.39
C ALA A 226 0.66 -0.57 17.61
N THR A 227 0.20 -1.66 18.23
CA THR A 227 0.79 -2.24 19.43
C THR A 227 1.56 -3.54 19.16
N THR A 228 1.27 -4.15 18.03
CA THR A 228 1.93 -5.35 17.52
C THR A 228 1.93 -5.31 16.00
N PRO A 229 2.86 -6.01 15.32
CA PRO A 229 2.81 -6.11 13.87
C PRO A 229 1.50 -6.76 13.38
N HIS A 230 0.76 -6.03 12.55
CA HIS A 230 -0.47 -6.49 11.93
C HIS A 230 -0.78 -5.67 10.67
N LEU A 231 -1.72 -6.14 9.89
CA LEU A 231 -2.39 -5.36 8.86
C LEU A 231 -3.79 -4.97 9.34
N HIS A 232 -4.05 -3.71 9.54
CA HIS A 232 -5.39 -3.17 9.68
C HIS A 232 -5.97 -3.03 8.27
N PHE A 233 -6.95 -3.90 7.95
CA PHE A 233 -7.56 -3.97 6.63
C PHE A 233 -9.02 -3.55 6.69
N GLN A 234 -9.37 -2.49 5.95
CA GLN A 234 -10.69 -1.86 5.96
C GLN A 234 -11.21 -1.69 4.53
N ILE A 235 -12.52 -1.81 4.37
CA ILE A 235 -13.23 -1.48 3.13
C ILE A 235 -14.32 -0.46 3.45
N ASP A 236 -14.25 0.69 2.80
CA ASP A 236 -15.24 1.76 2.87
C ASP A 236 -16.03 1.84 1.56
N ASN A 237 -17.20 2.44 1.61
CA ASN A 237 -17.98 2.83 0.44
C ASN A 237 -17.95 4.35 0.24
N ASP A 238 -18.57 4.86 -0.82
CA ASP A 238 -18.60 6.29 -1.18
C ASP A 238 -19.31 7.17 -0.15
N ASN A 239 -20.08 6.59 0.78
CA ASN A 239 -20.77 7.37 1.83
C ASN A 239 -19.82 7.82 2.94
N ALA A 240 -18.63 7.21 3.06
CA ALA A 240 -17.63 7.63 4.00
C ALA A 240 -17.05 8.99 3.59
N SER A 241 -16.95 9.92 4.55
CA SER A 241 -16.48 11.28 4.28
C SER A 241 -14.99 11.37 3.93
N TRP A 242 -14.22 10.37 4.33
CA TRP A 242 -12.78 10.20 4.05
C TRP A 242 -12.38 8.73 4.16
N HIS A 243 -11.20 8.37 3.69
CA HIS A 243 -10.69 7.01 3.70
C HIS A 243 -9.24 6.95 4.24
N PRO A 244 -8.88 5.98 5.10
CA PRO A 244 -9.81 5.08 5.81
C PRO A 244 -10.73 5.90 6.72
N TYR A 245 -12.00 5.48 6.80
CA TYR A 245 -12.97 6.14 7.66
C TYR A 245 -12.77 5.74 9.12
N TRP A 246 -12.89 6.74 9.99
CA TRP A 246 -12.92 6.56 11.43
C TRP A 246 -14.03 7.42 12.00
N PRO A 247 -14.98 6.88 12.81
CA PRO A 247 -16.15 7.62 13.31
C PRO A 247 -15.82 8.69 14.35
#